data_61a04fe09615172675fba99867f30895
#
_entry.id   61a04fe09615172675fba99867f30895
#
_cell.length_a   1.000
_cell.length_b   1.000
_cell.length_c   1.000
_cell.angle_alpha   90.00
_cell.angle_beta   90.00
_cell.angle_gamma   90.00
#
_symmetry.space_group_name_H-M   'P 1'
#
loop_
_entity.id
_entity.type
_entity.pdbx_description
1 polymer ?
#
loop_
_entity_poly.entity_id
_entity_poly.type
_entity_poly.pdbx_seq_one_letter_code
_entity_poly.pdbx_strand_id
1 'polypeptide(L)'
;MRFINSLSTSTMRQSVFIALFCVTFLASCSTAPNSNDVNTPSRTASSDAAEQHIVDMVNIANKDANTTLTAIADKQDQRNVYLEQASLRLAEVPAAVLAQYQQAINAMKTQQWQNANSLFDNVIAAQPQLSGAYVNKAIIAINQQAFEQADALLAQAIKANSSNPYAHQIKANLARQQGQYAQAEQGYLTALALWPQYPQAQINLAMLLELYRGKLLQARQFYLAYLANQPDDEQAKRWLAGVEIKIKRAGLTLPDNTNGAG
;
A
#
# COMPACT_ATOMS: atom_id res chain seq x y z
N MET A 1 17.20 2.88 -14.70
CA MET A 1 15.92 2.98 -13.96
C MET A 1 15.84 2.04 -12.73
N ARG A 2 16.96 1.78 -12.04
CA ARG A 2 17.04 0.86 -10.89
C ARG A 2 16.83 1.51 -9.51
N PHE A 3 16.26 2.71 -9.42
CA PHE A 3 16.31 3.53 -8.20
C PHE A 3 15.07 3.50 -7.29
N ILE A 4 14.00 2.81 -7.68
CA ILE A 4 12.85 2.61 -6.79
C ILE A 4 13.10 1.46 -5.80
N ASN A 5 14.12 0.62 -6.03
CA ASN A 5 14.39 -0.58 -5.23
C ASN A 5 15.34 -0.40 -4.05
N SER A 6 15.85 0.81 -3.78
CA SER A 6 16.90 1.02 -2.77
C SER A 6 16.42 1.70 -1.47
N LEU A 7 15.13 1.65 -1.14
CA LEU A 7 14.67 1.92 0.23
C LEU A 7 14.63 0.60 1.02
N SER A 8 15.75 -0.13 0.99
CA SER A 8 16.03 -1.26 1.87
C SER A 8 16.53 -0.72 3.21
N THR A 9 15.74 -0.97 4.23
CA THR A 9 16.14 -1.21 5.63
C THR A 9 17.37 -0.47 6.14
N SER A 10 17.27 0.85 6.35
CA SER A 10 18.07 1.53 7.34
C SER A 10 17.28 1.54 8.65
N THR A 11 17.78 0.82 9.63
CA THR A 11 17.29 0.74 11.00
C THR A 11 17.18 2.12 11.62
N MET A 12 15.97 2.68 11.64
CA MET A 12 15.66 3.85 12.45
C MET A 12 15.59 3.41 13.93
N ARG A 13 16.67 3.62 14.66
CA ARG A 13 16.63 3.77 16.11
C ARG A 13 15.92 5.08 16.43
N GLN A 14 14.62 5.03 16.63
CA GLN A 14 13.88 6.12 17.25
C GLN A 14 13.96 5.98 18.76
N SER A 15 14.68 6.91 19.38
CA SER A 15 14.62 7.18 20.82
C SER A 15 13.23 7.73 21.15
N VAL A 16 12.44 6.93 21.86
CA VAL A 16 11.12 7.33 22.39
C VAL A 16 11.36 8.18 23.61
N PHE A 17 11.14 9.50 23.52
CA PHE A 17 10.94 10.34 24.70
C PHE A 17 9.47 10.25 25.11
N ILE A 18 9.22 9.50 26.18
CA ILE A 18 7.93 9.47 26.88
C ILE A 18 7.89 10.68 27.80
N ALA A 19 7.11 11.68 27.43
CA ALA A 19 6.71 12.75 28.35
C ALA A 19 5.44 12.32 29.10
N LEU A 20 5.62 12.00 30.37
CA LEU A 20 4.58 11.64 31.33
C LEU A 20 3.83 12.92 31.72
N PHE A 21 2.56 13.09 31.29
CA PHE A 21 1.67 14.11 31.82
C PHE A 21 0.66 13.44 32.74
N CYS A 22 0.90 13.55 34.06
CA CYS A 22 -0.07 13.25 35.09
C CYS A 22 -1.11 14.38 35.14
N VAL A 23 -2.36 14.08 34.84
CA VAL A 23 -3.50 14.94 35.22
C VAL A 23 -4.38 14.13 36.16
N THR A 24 -4.33 14.52 37.42
CA THR A 24 -5.22 14.07 38.48
C THR A 24 -6.60 14.68 38.29
N PHE A 25 -7.65 13.86 38.18
CA PHE A 25 -9.03 14.31 38.31
C PHE A 25 -9.68 13.67 39.52
N LEU A 26 -10.16 14.56 40.39
CA LEU A 26 -10.83 14.28 41.64
C LEU A 26 -12.21 13.67 41.44
N ALA A 27 -12.51 12.67 42.24
CA ALA A 27 -13.80 12.04 42.36
C ALA A 27 -14.85 13.00 42.91
N SER A 28 -16.03 13.04 42.31
CA SER A 28 -17.24 13.51 42.96
C SER A 28 -18.29 12.41 42.91
N CYS A 29 -18.63 11.91 44.09
CA CYS A 29 -19.78 11.05 44.33
C CYS A 29 -21.06 11.85 44.17
N SER A 30 -22.03 11.31 43.46
CA SER A 30 -23.44 11.68 43.55
C SER A 30 -24.32 10.46 43.46
N THR A 31 -25.17 10.32 44.39
CA THR A 31 -26.11 9.29 44.81
C THR A 31 -27.17 8.98 43.73
N ALA A 32 -27.49 7.69 43.57
CA ALA A 32 -28.61 7.18 42.81
C ALA A 32 -29.97 7.41 43.52
N PRO A 33 -31.05 7.43 42.78
CA PRO A 33 -32.32 6.82 43.26
C PRO A 33 -32.73 5.64 42.42
N ASN A 34 -33.13 4.61 43.15
CA ASN A 34 -33.71 3.37 42.74
C ASN A 34 -35.16 3.62 42.25
N SER A 35 -35.51 3.07 41.09
CA SER A 35 -36.90 2.72 40.79
C SER A 35 -36.93 1.55 39.78
N ASN A 36 -37.44 0.44 40.26
CA ASN A 36 -37.86 -0.73 39.47
C ASN A 36 -38.92 -0.31 38.45
N ASP A 37 -38.70 -0.64 37.16
CA ASP A 37 -39.79 -1.04 36.29
C ASP A 37 -39.26 -1.97 35.21
N VAL A 38 -39.87 -3.14 35.24
CA VAL A 38 -39.69 -4.29 34.34
C VAL A 38 -40.37 -3.95 33.02
N ASN A 39 -39.62 -3.86 31.93
CA ASN A 39 -40.13 -4.28 30.62
C ASN A 39 -38.94 -4.64 29.73
N THR A 40 -38.71 -5.91 29.57
CA THR A 40 -37.74 -6.49 28.65
C THR A 40 -38.40 -6.64 27.28
N PRO A 41 -37.96 -5.91 26.23
CA PRO A 41 -38.29 -6.32 24.87
C PRO A 41 -37.24 -7.33 24.41
N SER A 42 -37.71 -8.43 23.90
CA SER A 42 -36.97 -9.57 23.34
C SER A 42 -35.84 -9.13 22.35
N ARG A 43 -34.62 -9.47 22.73
CA ARG A 43 -33.37 -9.12 22.06
C ARG A 43 -32.86 -10.28 21.20
N THR A 44 -33.64 -10.76 20.22
CA THR A 44 -33.19 -11.89 19.39
C THR A 44 -33.35 -11.72 17.88
N ALA A 45 -34.08 -10.74 17.37
CA ALA A 45 -34.23 -10.57 15.91
C ALA A 45 -33.31 -9.51 15.28
N SER A 46 -32.67 -8.62 16.10
CA SER A 46 -31.84 -7.54 15.60
C SER A 46 -30.35 -7.91 15.52
N SER A 47 -29.88 -8.88 16.35
CA SER A 47 -28.48 -9.29 16.34
C SER A 47 -28.19 -10.21 15.16
N ASP A 48 -29.09 -11.12 14.84
CA ASP A 48 -28.92 -12.14 13.79
C ASP A 48 -28.91 -11.49 12.39
N ALA A 49 -29.75 -10.46 12.18
CA ALA A 49 -29.76 -9.70 10.93
C ALA A 49 -28.48 -8.85 10.74
N ALA A 50 -27.92 -8.31 11.82
CA ALA A 50 -26.69 -7.55 11.77
C ALA A 50 -25.46 -8.46 11.56
N GLU A 51 -25.43 -9.63 12.21
CA GLU A 51 -24.39 -10.64 11.99
C GLU A 51 -24.45 -11.20 10.57
N GLN A 52 -25.66 -11.51 10.06
CA GLN A 52 -25.82 -11.99 8.69
C GLN A 52 -25.39 -10.93 7.67
N HIS A 53 -25.71 -9.65 7.89
CA HIS A 53 -25.26 -8.56 7.03
C HIS A 53 -23.73 -8.40 7.03
N ILE A 54 -23.07 -8.60 8.17
CA ILE A 54 -21.60 -8.61 8.27
C ILE A 54 -21.02 -9.80 7.51
N VAL A 55 -21.59 -10.99 7.64
CA VAL A 55 -21.18 -12.19 6.92
C VAL A 55 -21.36 -12.00 5.41
N ASP A 56 -22.46 -11.42 4.96
CA ASP A 56 -22.71 -11.15 3.54
C ASP A 56 -21.74 -10.09 2.99
N MET A 57 -21.44 -9.03 3.74
CA MET A 57 -20.42 -8.04 3.36
C MET A 57 -19.01 -8.63 3.30
N VAL A 58 -18.67 -9.53 4.23
CA VAL A 58 -17.38 -10.25 4.23
C VAL A 58 -17.30 -11.20 3.04
N ASN A 59 -18.39 -11.89 2.70
CA ASN A 59 -18.45 -12.79 1.54
C ASN A 59 -18.37 -12.04 0.22
N ILE A 60 -19.02 -10.88 0.09
CA ILE A 60 -18.94 -10.00 -1.09
C ILE A 60 -17.51 -9.46 -1.23
N ALA A 61 -16.91 -8.94 -0.15
CA ALA A 61 -15.54 -8.44 -0.16
C ALA A 61 -14.51 -9.55 -0.48
N ASN A 62 -14.74 -10.77 0.00
CA ASN A 62 -13.91 -11.94 -0.31
C ASN A 62 -14.10 -12.40 -1.77
N LYS A 63 -15.31 -12.34 -2.31
CA LYS A 63 -15.60 -12.70 -3.70
C LYS A 63 -14.95 -11.72 -4.68
N ASP A 64 -15.06 -10.43 -4.41
CA ASP A 64 -14.47 -9.39 -5.27
C ASP A 64 -12.94 -9.43 -5.25
N ALA A 65 -12.33 -9.67 -4.08
CA ALA A 65 -10.89 -9.78 -3.96
C ALA A 65 -10.35 -11.10 -4.55
N ASN A 66 -11.08 -12.20 -4.42
CA ASN A 66 -10.71 -13.47 -5.06
C ASN A 66 -10.84 -13.35 -6.59
N THR A 67 -11.86 -12.67 -7.09
CA THR A 67 -12.05 -12.37 -8.51
C THR A 67 -10.92 -11.48 -9.03
N THR A 68 -10.50 -10.47 -8.26
CA THR A 68 -9.37 -9.60 -8.62
C THR A 68 -8.05 -10.36 -8.61
N LEU A 69 -7.84 -11.25 -7.62
CA LEU A 69 -6.64 -12.10 -7.53
C LEU A 69 -6.58 -13.11 -8.68
N THR A 70 -7.69 -13.75 -9.01
CA THR A 70 -7.79 -14.65 -10.16
C THR A 70 -7.54 -13.88 -11.46
N ALA A 71 -8.10 -12.69 -11.61
CA ALA A 71 -7.86 -11.83 -12.77
C ALA A 71 -6.42 -11.31 -12.87
N ILE A 72 -5.73 -11.14 -11.74
CA ILE A 72 -4.29 -10.81 -11.71
C ILE A 72 -3.44 -12.05 -12.04
N ALA A 73 -3.84 -13.23 -11.56
CA ALA A 73 -3.14 -14.50 -11.81
C ALA A 73 -3.34 -15.02 -13.24
N ASP A 74 -4.54 -14.86 -13.79
CA ASP A 74 -4.89 -15.29 -15.16
C ASP A 74 -4.34 -14.37 -16.26
N LYS A 75 -3.82 -13.19 -15.92
CA LYS A 75 -3.08 -12.37 -16.88
C LYS A 75 -1.78 -13.08 -17.22
N GLN A 76 -1.75 -13.74 -18.38
CA GLN A 76 -0.55 -14.35 -18.97
C GLN A 76 0.60 -13.34 -19.19
N ASP A 77 0.31 -12.05 -19.15
CA ASP A 77 1.30 -10.99 -19.29
C ASP A 77 1.73 -10.45 -17.94
N GLN A 78 2.78 -11.06 -17.37
CA GLN A 78 3.36 -10.67 -16.08
C GLN A 78 4.39 -9.53 -16.20
N ARG A 79 4.52 -8.95 -17.41
CA ARG A 79 5.51 -7.92 -17.72
C ARG A 79 5.11 -6.55 -17.16
N ASN A 80 6.11 -5.72 -16.94
CA ASN A 80 5.90 -4.31 -16.64
C ASN A 80 5.73 -3.52 -17.95
N VAL A 81 4.50 -3.47 -18.47
CA VAL A 81 4.16 -2.78 -19.72
C VAL A 81 4.59 -1.30 -19.71
N TYR A 82 4.55 -0.65 -18.55
CA TYR A 82 5.02 0.73 -18.40
C TYR A 82 6.51 0.88 -18.73
N LEU A 83 7.36 -0.08 -18.29
CA LEU A 83 8.80 -0.06 -18.62
C LEU A 83 9.07 -0.48 -20.05
N GLU A 84 8.35 -1.45 -20.59
CA GLU A 84 8.51 -1.89 -21.99
C GLU A 84 8.18 -0.78 -22.97
N GLN A 85 7.13 -0.03 -22.70
CA GLN A 85 6.77 1.13 -23.51
C GLN A 85 7.64 2.37 -23.23
N ALA A 86 8.54 2.32 -22.25
CA ALA A 86 9.39 3.46 -21.89
C ALA A 86 10.27 3.89 -23.05
N SER A 87 10.84 2.95 -23.83
CA SER A 87 11.69 3.27 -24.98
C SER A 87 10.95 4.08 -26.03
N LEU A 88 9.70 3.74 -26.33
CA LEU A 88 8.86 4.47 -27.29
C LEU A 88 8.52 5.86 -26.79
N ARG A 89 8.10 5.98 -25.53
CA ARG A 89 7.78 7.29 -24.91
C ARG A 89 9.00 8.21 -24.78
N LEU A 90 10.17 7.64 -24.51
CA LEU A 90 11.40 8.41 -24.33
C LEU A 90 12.07 8.77 -25.65
N ALA A 91 11.75 8.09 -26.76
CA ALA A 91 12.29 8.39 -28.08
C ALA A 91 11.95 9.81 -28.56
N GLU A 92 10.80 10.36 -28.12
CA GLU A 92 10.36 11.71 -28.48
C GLU A 92 10.86 12.78 -27.50
N VAL A 93 11.55 12.38 -26.41
CA VAL A 93 12.04 13.31 -25.38
C VAL A 93 13.44 13.81 -25.80
N PRO A 94 13.66 15.15 -25.86
CA PRO A 94 14.98 15.69 -26.20
C PRO A 94 16.09 15.15 -25.26
N ALA A 95 17.24 14.82 -25.82
CA ALA A 95 18.38 14.28 -25.07
C ALA A 95 18.80 15.16 -23.89
N ALA A 96 18.70 16.49 -24.03
CA ALA A 96 18.99 17.44 -22.97
C ALA A 96 18.06 17.27 -21.77
N VAL A 97 16.76 17.00 -22.00
CA VAL A 97 15.76 16.74 -20.93
C VAL A 97 16.05 15.42 -20.23
N LEU A 98 16.41 14.38 -20.98
CA LEU A 98 16.82 13.09 -20.40
C LEU A 98 18.10 13.24 -19.56
N ALA A 99 19.06 14.04 -19.99
CA ALA A 99 20.27 14.35 -19.22
C ALA A 99 19.94 15.09 -17.93
N GLN A 100 19.05 16.08 -17.96
CA GLN A 100 18.57 16.77 -16.75
C GLN A 100 17.83 15.84 -15.80
N TYR A 101 16.96 14.94 -16.33
CA TYR A 101 16.29 13.93 -15.54
C TYR A 101 17.31 13.02 -14.81
N GLN A 102 18.36 12.59 -15.50
CA GLN A 102 19.42 11.78 -14.91
C GLN A 102 20.22 12.54 -13.85
N GLN A 103 20.50 13.84 -14.09
CA GLN A 103 21.12 14.70 -13.08
C GLN A 103 20.25 14.85 -11.84
N ALA A 104 18.92 15.03 -12.01
CA ALA A 104 17.97 15.09 -10.92
C ALA A 104 17.98 13.80 -10.08
N ILE A 105 18.00 12.64 -10.73
CA ILE A 105 18.12 11.33 -10.06
C ILE A 105 19.44 11.24 -9.26
N ASN A 106 20.55 11.71 -9.82
CA ASN A 106 21.84 11.67 -9.13
C ASN A 106 21.86 12.62 -7.93
N ALA A 107 21.31 13.83 -8.07
CA ALA A 107 21.15 14.78 -6.96
C ALA A 107 20.25 14.19 -5.85
N MET A 108 19.15 13.50 -6.21
CA MET A 108 18.27 12.81 -5.27
C MET A 108 19.01 11.69 -4.50
N LYS A 109 19.88 10.91 -5.19
CA LYS A 109 20.70 9.85 -4.56
C LYS A 109 21.67 10.40 -3.51
N THR A 110 22.22 11.57 -3.77
CA THR A 110 23.17 12.25 -2.88
C THR A 110 22.46 13.18 -1.90
N GLN A 111 21.14 13.08 -1.77
CA GLN A 111 20.28 13.85 -0.85
C GLN A 111 20.36 15.38 -1.08
N GLN A 112 20.75 15.81 -2.25
CA GLN A 112 20.73 17.22 -2.67
C GLN A 112 19.29 17.61 -3.08
N TRP A 113 18.38 17.60 -2.12
CA TRP A 113 16.93 17.68 -2.35
C TRP A 113 16.48 18.92 -3.11
N GLN A 114 17.05 20.09 -2.79
CA GLN A 114 16.73 21.35 -3.47
C GLN A 114 17.16 21.32 -4.94
N ASN A 115 18.40 20.86 -5.20
CA ASN A 115 18.92 20.71 -6.56
C ASN A 115 18.10 19.69 -7.36
N ALA A 116 17.79 18.53 -6.77
CA ALA A 116 16.93 17.52 -7.40
C ALA A 116 15.56 18.08 -7.76
N ASN A 117 14.89 18.80 -6.83
CA ASN A 117 13.60 19.43 -7.09
C ASN A 117 13.65 20.40 -8.25
N SER A 118 14.64 21.31 -8.28
CA SER A 118 14.81 22.30 -9.36
C SER A 118 15.02 21.63 -10.73
N LEU A 119 15.86 20.58 -10.77
CA LEU A 119 16.08 19.82 -12.01
C LEU A 119 14.83 19.09 -12.48
N PHE A 120 14.05 18.49 -11.55
CA PHE A 120 12.75 17.88 -11.92
C PHE A 120 11.73 18.92 -12.37
N ASP A 121 11.72 20.14 -11.81
CA ASP A 121 10.86 21.22 -12.28
C ASP A 121 11.16 21.60 -13.73
N ASN A 122 12.45 21.71 -14.09
CA ASN A 122 12.84 21.95 -15.47
C ASN A 122 12.42 20.81 -16.42
N VAL A 123 12.56 19.56 -15.95
CA VAL A 123 12.10 18.38 -16.72
C VAL A 123 10.58 18.42 -16.93
N ILE A 124 9.81 18.73 -15.90
CA ILE A 124 8.35 18.80 -15.96
C ILE A 124 7.90 19.95 -16.87
N ALA A 125 8.55 21.11 -16.79
CA ALA A 125 8.26 22.25 -17.65
C ALA A 125 8.50 21.92 -19.13
N ALA A 126 9.55 21.18 -19.45
CA ALA A 126 9.88 20.77 -20.81
C ALA A 126 9.04 19.59 -21.30
N GLN A 127 8.71 18.64 -20.41
CA GLN A 127 8.01 17.39 -20.75
C GLN A 127 6.99 17.01 -19.65
N PRO A 128 5.80 17.62 -19.62
CA PRO A 128 4.80 17.39 -18.58
C PRO A 128 4.27 15.95 -18.51
N GLN A 129 4.46 15.16 -19.56
CA GLN A 129 4.02 13.76 -19.64
C GLN A 129 5.02 12.78 -19.00
N LEU A 130 6.18 13.24 -18.56
CA LEU A 130 7.16 12.39 -17.85
C LEU A 130 6.72 12.16 -16.39
N SER A 131 5.74 11.28 -16.21
CA SER A 131 5.14 10.97 -14.90
C SER A 131 6.18 10.60 -13.82
N GLY A 132 7.32 10.01 -14.21
CA GLY A 132 8.40 9.67 -13.29
C GLY A 132 9.04 10.89 -12.61
N ALA A 133 9.03 12.07 -13.23
CA ALA A 133 9.55 13.29 -12.60
C ALA A 133 8.69 13.72 -11.40
N TYR A 134 7.36 13.68 -11.54
CA TYR A 134 6.43 13.95 -10.44
C TYR A 134 6.55 12.91 -9.33
N VAL A 135 6.69 11.62 -9.67
CA VAL A 135 6.90 10.54 -8.69
C VAL A 135 8.15 10.79 -7.86
N ASN A 136 9.26 11.16 -8.50
CA ASN A 136 10.51 11.43 -7.79
C ASN A 136 10.41 12.68 -6.90
N LYS A 137 9.75 13.74 -7.36
CA LYS A 137 9.44 14.91 -6.50
C LYS A 137 8.56 14.53 -5.31
N ALA A 138 7.57 13.66 -5.51
CA ALA A 138 6.74 13.15 -4.42
C ALA A 138 7.56 12.35 -3.39
N ILE A 139 8.52 11.55 -3.83
CA ILE A 139 9.44 10.84 -2.93
C ILE A 139 10.29 11.82 -2.12
N ILE A 140 10.77 12.90 -2.72
CA ILE A 140 11.48 13.96 -2.01
C ILE A 140 10.57 14.62 -0.96
N ALA A 141 9.33 14.96 -1.34
CA ALA A 141 8.35 15.56 -0.42
C ALA A 141 8.02 14.62 0.75
N ILE A 142 7.88 13.30 0.52
CA ILE A 142 7.69 12.31 1.58
C ILE A 142 8.89 12.29 2.55
N ASN A 143 10.11 12.31 2.04
CA ASN A 143 11.31 12.38 2.88
C ASN A 143 11.38 13.68 3.71
N GLN A 144 10.80 14.75 3.23
CA GLN A 144 10.67 16.04 3.93
C GLN A 144 9.40 16.14 4.80
N GLN A 145 8.62 15.07 4.89
CA GLN A 145 7.33 15.00 5.61
C GLN A 145 6.26 15.98 5.08
N ALA A 146 6.42 16.47 3.86
CA ALA A 146 5.46 17.34 3.16
C ALA A 146 4.39 16.47 2.46
N PHE A 147 3.54 15.80 3.24
CA PHE A 147 2.65 14.74 2.76
C PHE A 147 1.55 15.27 1.82
N GLU A 148 1.02 16.45 2.05
CA GLU A 148 0.02 17.09 1.18
C GLU A 148 0.63 17.41 -0.19
N GLN A 149 1.85 17.91 -0.20
CA GLN A 149 2.58 18.16 -1.46
C GLN A 149 2.87 16.85 -2.19
N ALA A 150 3.26 15.80 -1.46
CA ALA A 150 3.49 14.48 -2.04
C ALA A 150 2.23 13.93 -2.69
N ASP A 151 1.06 14.02 -2.04
CA ASP A 151 -0.20 13.56 -2.61
C ASP A 151 -0.58 14.30 -3.88
N ALA A 152 -0.43 15.63 -3.89
CA ALA A 152 -0.67 16.46 -5.07
C ALA A 152 0.25 16.09 -6.24
N LEU A 153 1.53 15.84 -5.98
CA LEU A 153 2.51 15.41 -6.99
C LEU A 153 2.19 14.00 -7.53
N LEU A 154 1.75 13.08 -6.69
CA LEU A 154 1.34 11.75 -7.11
C LEU A 154 0.05 11.78 -7.95
N ALA A 155 -0.88 12.67 -7.62
CA ALA A 155 -2.06 12.91 -8.46
C ALA A 155 -1.67 13.44 -9.84
N GLN A 156 -0.70 14.36 -9.91
CA GLN A 156 -0.16 14.86 -11.19
C GLN A 156 0.58 13.75 -11.97
N ALA A 157 1.34 12.89 -11.29
CA ALA A 157 2.00 11.75 -11.91
C ALA A 157 1.00 10.80 -12.58
N ILE A 158 -0.11 10.49 -11.88
CA ILE A 158 -1.18 9.63 -12.39
C ILE A 158 -1.92 10.31 -13.55
N LYS A 159 -2.16 11.63 -13.47
CA LYS A 159 -2.75 12.40 -14.57
C LYS A 159 -1.84 12.41 -15.81
N ALA A 160 -0.53 12.56 -15.63
CA ALA A 160 0.46 12.55 -16.72
C ALA A 160 0.56 11.15 -17.37
N ASN A 161 0.48 10.08 -16.57
CA ASN A 161 0.43 8.70 -17.06
C ASN A 161 -0.25 7.78 -16.05
N SER A 162 -1.51 7.45 -16.30
CA SER A 162 -2.33 6.58 -15.45
C SER A 162 -1.83 5.13 -15.39
N SER A 163 -1.01 4.70 -16.36
CA SER A 163 -0.43 3.36 -16.40
C SER A 163 0.91 3.26 -15.64
N ASN A 164 1.30 4.26 -14.86
CA ASN A 164 2.51 4.22 -14.06
C ASN A 164 2.28 3.48 -12.73
N PRO A 165 2.70 2.20 -12.57
CA PRO A 165 2.44 1.42 -11.37
C PRO A 165 3.16 2.00 -10.13
N TYR A 166 4.27 2.70 -10.34
CA TYR A 166 5.04 3.32 -9.26
C TYR A 166 4.27 4.46 -8.59
N ALA A 167 3.57 5.28 -9.39
CA ALA A 167 2.75 6.38 -8.87
C ALA A 167 1.62 5.86 -7.97
N HIS A 168 0.91 4.82 -8.41
CA HIS A 168 -0.15 4.18 -7.63
C HIS A 168 0.37 3.54 -6.35
N GLN A 169 1.48 2.82 -6.41
CA GLN A 169 2.08 2.15 -5.26
C GLN A 169 2.57 3.16 -4.21
N ILE A 170 3.23 4.25 -4.61
CA ILE A 170 3.72 5.27 -3.66
C ILE A 170 2.55 6.05 -3.05
N LYS A 171 1.51 6.36 -3.85
CA LYS A 171 0.27 6.97 -3.33
C LYS A 171 -0.42 6.06 -2.32
N ALA A 172 -0.45 4.75 -2.56
CA ALA A 172 -0.97 3.77 -1.62
C ALA A 172 -0.15 3.71 -0.31
N ASN A 173 1.19 3.81 -0.39
CA ASN A 173 2.04 3.91 0.80
C ASN A 173 1.69 5.15 1.63
N LEU A 174 1.51 6.28 0.98
CA LEU A 174 1.14 7.54 1.65
C LEU A 174 -0.24 7.42 2.33
N ALA A 175 -1.24 6.89 1.64
CA ALA A 175 -2.56 6.63 2.19
C ALA A 175 -2.50 5.68 3.41
N ARG A 176 -1.68 4.61 3.35
CA ARG A 176 -1.46 3.71 4.48
C ARG A 176 -0.85 4.43 5.70
N GLN A 177 0.14 5.30 5.49
CA GLN A 177 0.74 6.11 6.56
C GLN A 177 -0.26 7.06 7.22
N GLN A 178 -1.25 7.54 6.44
CA GLN A 178 -2.33 8.40 6.92
C GLN A 178 -3.52 7.62 7.53
N GLY A 179 -3.42 6.30 7.66
CA GLY A 179 -4.51 5.46 8.18
C GLY A 179 -5.67 5.22 7.18
N GLN A 180 -5.53 5.66 5.95
CA GLN A 180 -6.54 5.50 4.89
C GLN A 180 -6.43 4.10 4.24
N TYR A 181 -6.64 3.06 5.04
CA TYR A 181 -6.32 1.68 4.67
C TYR A 181 -7.12 1.16 3.46
N ALA A 182 -8.36 1.56 3.30
CA ALA A 182 -9.17 1.17 2.14
C ALA A 182 -8.63 1.78 0.83
N GLN A 183 -8.22 3.05 0.88
CA GLN A 183 -7.61 3.74 -0.25
C GLN A 183 -6.23 3.14 -0.59
N ALA A 184 -5.44 2.80 0.43
CA ALA A 184 -4.16 2.13 0.26
C ALA A 184 -4.32 0.77 -0.42
N GLU A 185 -5.29 -0.05 0.01
CA GLU A 185 -5.61 -1.33 -0.60
C GLU A 185 -5.93 -1.17 -2.08
N GLN A 186 -6.82 -0.25 -2.42
CA GLN A 186 -7.19 0.02 -3.82
C GLN A 186 -6.00 0.48 -4.66
N GLY A 187 -5.14 1.33 -4.12
CA GLY A 187 -3.95 1.81 -4.82
C GLY A 187 -2.93 0.70 -5.11
N TYR A 188 -2.69 -0.22 -4.14
CA TYR A 188 -1.83 -1.37 -4.38
C TYR A 188 -2.43 -2.34 -5.41
N LEU A 189 -3.73 -2.60 -5.36
CA LEU A 189 -4.41 -3.44 -6.35
C LEU A 189 -4.31 -2.83 -7.76
N THR A 190 -4.46 -1.52 -7.88
CA THR A 190 -4.27 -0.81 -9.16
C THR A 190 -2.83 -0.96 -9.67
N ALA A 191 -1.83 -0.81 -8.80
CA ALA A 191 -0.43 -1.01 -9.17
C ALA A 191 -0.16 -2.44 -9.65
N LEU A 192 -0.76 -3.45 -9.00
CA LEU A 192 -0.65 -4.86 -9.38
C LEU A 192 -1.43 -5.21 -10.64
N ALA A 193 -2.54 -4.52 -10.92
CA ALA A 193 -3.25 -4.67 -12.19
C ALA A 193 -2.42 -4.18 -13.38
N LEU A 194 -1.55 -3.17 -13.16
CA LEU A 194 -0.62 -2.62 -14.16
C LEU A 194 0.69 -3.42 -14.26
N TRP A 195 1.13 -4.01 -13.16
CA TRP A 195 2.32 -4.86 -13.09
C TRP A 195 2.12 -5.95 -12.03
N PRO A 196 1.63 -7.15 -12.42
CA PRO A 196 1.29 -8.23 -11.48
C PRO A 196 2.45 -8.71 -10.59
N GLN A 197 3.68 -8.72 -11.14
CA GLN A 197 4.89 -9.13 -10.42
C GLN A 197 5.58 -7.99 -9.67
N TYR A 198 4.91 -6.87 -9.39
CA TYR A 198 5.51 -5.74 -8.67
C TYR A 198 5.78 -6.10 -7.19
N PRO A 199 7.03 -6.45 -6.80
CA PRO A 199 7.29 -7.02 -5.49
C PRO A 199 6.92 -6.06 -4.34
N GLN A 200 7.21 -4.75 -4.49
CA GLN A 200 6.90 -3.76 -3.46
C GLN A 200 5.40 -3.60 -3.23
N ALA A 201 4.60 -3.70 -4.29
CA ALA A 201 3.14 -3.64 -4.15
C ALA A 201 2.60 -4.93 -3.52
N GLN A 202 3.11 -6.11 -3.91
CA GLN A 202 2.72 -7.40 -3.33
C GLN A 202 2.98 -7.44 -1.82
N ILE A 203 4.20 -7.15 -1.39
CA ILE A 203 4.56 -7.23 0.03
C ILE A 203 3.84 -6.16 0.88
N ASN A 204 3.69 -4.93 0.38
CA ASN A 204 2.99 -3.88 1.09
C ASN A 204 1.49 -4.15 1.21
N LEU A 205 0.88 -4.74 0.18
CA LEU A 205 -0.52 -5.15 0.22
C LEU A 205 -0.71 -6.32 1.19
N ALA A 206 0.18 -7.32 1.18
CA ALA A 206 0.12 -8.43 2.13
C ALA A 206 0.13 -7.93 3.58
N MET A 207 1.08 -7.05 3.93
CA MET A 207 1.16 -6.43 5.27
C MET A 207 -0.08 -5.59 5.61
N LEU A 208 -0.60 -4.82 4.65
CA LEU A 208 -1.82 -4.02 4.85
C LEU A 208 -3.01 -4.91 5.17
N LEU A 209 -3.21 -5.98 4.40
CA LEU A 209 -4.32 -6.92 4.55
C LEU A 209 -4.24 -7.68 5.87
N GLU A 210 -3.03 -8.10 6.28
CA GLU A 210 -2.81 -8.80 7.54
C GLU A 210 -3.02 -7.90 8.76
N LEU A 211 -2.36 -6.73 8.78
CA LEU A 211 -2.23 -5.93 10.00
C LEU A 211 -3.38 -4.95 10.21
N TYR A 212 -4.01 -4.47 9.13
CA TYR A 212 -4.98 -3.37 9.20
C TYR A 212 -6.37 -3.72 8.63
N ARG A 213 -6.46 -4.77 7.79
CA ARG A 213 -7.72 -5.14 7.16
C ARG A 213 -8.31 -6.45 7.66
N GLY A 214 -7.53 -7.25 8.41
CA GLY A 214 -7.96 -8.57 8.92
C GLY A 214 -8.21 -9.62 7.82
N LYS A 215 -7.77 -9.38 6.57
CA LYS A 215 -8.00 -10.23 5.41
C LYS A 215 -6.87 -11.27 5.28
N LEU A 216 -6.77 -12.17 6.28
CA LEU A 216 -5.63 -13.06 6.45
C LEU A 216 -5.36 -14.00 5.28
N LEU A 217 -6.43 -14.60 4.68
CA LEU A 217 -6.27 -15.50 3.53
C LEU A 217 -5.70 -14.77 2.31
N GLN A 218 -6.17 -13.55 2.07
CA GLN A 218 -5.67 -12.71 0.97
C GLN A 218 -4.23 -12.24 1.24
N ALA A 219 -3.91 -11.86 2.48
CA ALA A 219 -2.55 -11.51 2.89
C ALA A 219 -1.57 -12.64 2.58
N ARG A 220 -1.95 -13.90 2.93
CA ARG A 220 -1.15 -15.10 2.60
C ARG A 220 -0.89 -15.22 1.10
N GLN A 221 -1.89 -15.01 0.25
CA GLN A 221 -1.73 -15.11 -1.20
C GLN A 221 -0.71 -14.10 -1.73
N PHE A 222 -0.74 -12.85 -1.25
CA PHE A 222 0.24 -11.84 -1.67
C PHE A 222 1.64 -12.08 -1.10
N TYR A 223 1.79 -12.65 0.11
CA TYR A 223 3.08 -13.11 0.60
C TYR A 223 3.66 -14.22 -0.28
N LEU A 224 2.84 -15.19 -0.70
CA LEU A 224 3.26 -16.26 -1.62
C LEU A 224 3.65 -15.70 -2.98
N ALA A 225 2.85 -14.78 -3.56
CA ALA A 225 3.16 -14.14 -4.83
C ALA A 225 4.48 -13.35 -4.78
N TYR A 226 4.74 -12.65 -3.67
CA TYR A 226 6.01 -11.97 -3.43
C TYR A 226 7.17 -12.95 -3.38
N LEU A 227 7.05 -14.04 -2.59
CA LEU A 227 8.10 -15.04 -2.42
C LEU A 227 8.38 -15.85 -3.70
N ALA A 228 7.40 -15.99 -4.60
CA ALA A 228 7.63 -16.57 -5.92
C ALA A 228 8.65 -15.76 -6.75
N ASN A 229 8.72 -14.44 -6.55
CA ASN A 229 9.67 -13.55 -7.21
C ASN A 229 10.91 -13.24 -6.36
N GLN A 230 10.85 -13.46 -5.04
CA GLN A 230 11.90 -13.16 -4.05
C GLN A 230 12.06 -14.35 -3.09
N PRO A 231 12.49 -15.54 -3.59
CA PRO A 231 12.49 -16.77 -2.79
C PRO A 231 13.48 -16.75 -1.61
N ASP A 232 14.48 -15.87 -1.66
CA ASP A 232 15.53 -15.79 -0.64
C ASP A 232 15.23 -14.77 0.47
N ASP A 233 14.05 -14.11 0.44
CA ASP A 233 13.68 -13.17 1.50
C ASP A 233 13.19 -13.90 2.76
N GLU A 234 14.14 -14.17 3.67
CA GLU A 234 13.87 -14.83 4.95
C GLU A 234 12.90 -14.06 5.86
N GLN A 235 12.84 -12.73 5.71
CA GLN A 235 11.90 -11.94 6.50
C GLN A 235 10.47 -12.16 6.01
N ALA A 236 10.26 -12.18 4.70
CA ALA A 236 8.95 -12.46 4.11
C ALA A 236 8.48 -13.89 4.40
N LYS A 237 9.38 -14.88 4.46
CA LYS A 237 9.07 -16.25 4.90
C LYS A 237 8.55 -16.26 6.35
N ARG A 238 9.17 -15.50 7.24
CA ARG A 238 8.69 -15.37 8.64
C ARG A 238 7.32 -14.71 8.71
N TRP A 239 7.04 -13.67 7.91
CA TRP A 239 5.72 -13.05 7.85
C TRP A 239 4.66 -14.03 7.33
N LEU A 240 4.97 -14.78 6.27
CA LEU A 240 4.08 -15.83 5.76
C LEU A 240 3.74 -16.86 6.84
N ALA A 241 4.75 -17.39 7.54
CA ALA A 241 4.51 -18.33 8.64
C ALA A 241 3.66 -17.70 9.75
N GLY A 242 3.87 -16.42 10.06
CA GLY A 242 3.09 -15.68 11.05
C GLY A 242 1.62 -15.55 10.66
N VAL A 243 1.32 -15.21 9.43
CA VAL A 243 -0.07 -15.10 8.96
C VAL A 243 -0.76 -16.47 8.90
N GLU A 244 -0.05 -17.56 8.55
CA GLU A 244 -0.60 -18.92 8.57
C GLU A 244 -0.98 -19.39 9.98
N ILE A 245 -0.18 -19.02 11.00
CA ILE A 245 -0.55 -19.25 12.41
C ILE A 245 -1.83 -18.48 12.78
N LYS A 246 -1.95 -17.22 12.35
CA LYS A 246 -3.16 -16.40 12.59
C LYS A 246 -4.39 -17.00 11.90
N ILE A 247 -4.26 -17.48 10.67
CA ILE A 247 -5.34 -18.17 9.92
C ILE A 247 -5.83 -19.39 10.70
N LYS A 248 -4.91 -20.25 11.17
CA LYS A 248 -5.26 -21.45 11.97
C LYS A 248 -5.96 -21.05 13.28
N ARG A 249 -5.47 -20.05 13.99
CA ARG A 249 -6.06 -19.55 15.25
C ARG A 249 -7.46 -18.95 15.04
N ALA A 250 -7.71 -18.36 13.87
CA ALA A 250 -9.02 -17.83 13.50
C ALA A 250 -10.00 -18.90 13.02
N GLY A 251 -9.61 -20.20 13.03
CA GLY A 251 -10.44 -21.30 12.55
C GLY A 251 -10.67 -21.30 11.04
N LEU A 252 -9.86 -20.53 10.28
CA LEU A 252 -9.95 -20.45 8.84
C LEU A 252 -9.20 -21.61 8.19
N THR A 253 -9.75 -22.19 7.12
CA THR A 253 -9.13 -23.25 6.35
C THR A 253 -8.16 -22.65 5.34
N LEU A 254 -6.93 -23.16 5.32
CA LEU A 254 -5.99 -22.82 4.26
C LEU A 254 -6.49 -23.42 2.94
N PRO A 255 -6.50 -22.66 1.83
CA PRO A 255 -6.76 -23.23 0.52
C PRO A 255 -5.70 -24.30 0.21
N ASP A 256 -6.15 -25.46 -0.30
CA ASP A 256 -5.23 -26.50 -0.73
C ASP A 256 -4.31 -25.99 -1.83
N ASN A 257 -2.99 -26.16 -1.66
CA ASN A 257 -1.96 -25.78 -2.64
C ASN A 257 -1.91 -26.75 -3.86
N THR A 258 -3.01 -27.44 -4.17
CA THR A 258 -3.02 -28.51 -5.18
C THR A 258 -3.19 -28.04 -6.63
N ASN A 259 -3.24 -26.74 -6.90
CA ASN A 259 -3.35 -26.23 -8.28
C ASN A 259 -2.06 -25.56 -8.74
N GLY A 260 -1.01 -26.35 -8.99
CA GLY A 260 0.25 -25.82 -9.51
C GLY A 260 1.31 -26.88 -9.86
N ALA A 261 0.93 -28.15 -9.95
CA ALA A 261 1.82 -29.19 -10.46
C ALA A 261 1.03 -30.06 -11.44
N GLY A 262 1.00 -29.67 -12.69
CA GLY A 262 0.49 -30.38 -13.82
C GLY A 262 1.14 -29.88 -15.08
#